data_9cf32e7a9f97e5f12fd857635916a979
#
_entry.id   9cf32e7a9f97e5f12fd857635916a979
#
_cell.length_a   1.000
_cell.length_b   1.000
_cell.length_c   1.000
_cell.angle_alpha   90.00
_cell.angle_beta   90.00
_cell.angle_gamma   90.00
#
_symmetry.space_group_name_H-M   'P 1'
#
loop_
_entity.id
_entity.type
_entity.pdbx_description
1 polymer ?
#
loop_
_entity_poly.entity_id
_entity_poly.type
_entity_poly.pdbx_seq_one_letter_code
_entity_poly.pdbx_strand_id
1 'polypeptide(L)'
;MFCSKCGELAIQNAKFCAKCGSVLSTAQPLVQQITIPASEVSSASTQVRPWVRYWARMFDIYSFSLISGVFLGISAPDFLERQNEYALGMMLVFAWVFVEALLLSSFQTTPGKWLLKTNIALTSGSPIGFSQALTRSLKVWWRGFGTGFPIAALITMLVAHGRLTKNGITSWDKDEGVLISHEKIGVPRVLATVAFFVLFLVIVGIGKSANA
;
A
#
# COMPACT_ATOMS: atom_id res chain seq x y z
N MET A 1 3.27 -17.28 -46.98
CA MET A 1 3.82 -18.59 -46.53
C MET A 1 3.57 -19.62 -47.62
N PHE A 2 4.37 -20.71 -47.72
CA PHE A 2 4.17 -21.76 -48.70
C PHE A 2 3.50 -22.98 -48.05
N CYS A 3 2.63 -23.65 -48.80
CA CYS A 3 2.02 -24.89 -48.37
C CYS A 3 3.04 -26.03 -48.33
N SER A 4 3.24 -26.66 -47.15
CA SER A 4 4.21 -27.76 -46.98
C SER A 4 3.90 -29.01 -47.78
N LYS A 5 2.66 -29.14 -48.30
CA LYS A 5 2.21 -30.32 -49.01
C LYS A 5 2.28 -30.19 -50.53
N CYS A 6 2.09 -28.98 -51.10
CA CYS A 6 2.06 -28.78 -52.53
C CYS A 6 2.97 -27.62 -53.02
N GLY A 7 3.66 -26.91 -52.14
CA GLY A 7 4.56 -25.81 -52.47
C GLY A 7 3.85 -24.52 -52.94
N GLU A 8 2.52 -24.47 -53.02
CA GLU A 8 1.81 -23.29 -53.51
C GLU A 8 1.85 -22.14 -52.50
N LEU A 9 1.84 -20.92 -53.01
CA LEU A 9 1.87 -19.71 -52.20
C LEU A 9 0.49 -19.53 -51.55
N ALA A 10 0.46 -19.57 -50.21
CA ALA A 10 -0.76 -19.42 -49.45
C ALA A 10 -0.94 -17.99 -48.97
N ILE A 11 -2.17 -17.48 -49.01
CA ILE A 11 -2.54 -16.17 -48.51
C ILE A 11 -2.30 -16.14 -46.99
N GLN A 12 -1.81 -15.02 -46.46
CA GLN A 12 -1.63 -14.86 -45.02
C GLN A 12 -2.94 -15.07 -44.28
N ASN A 13 -2.93 -15.89 -43.24
CA ASN A 13 -4.08 -16.26 -42.40
C ASN A 13 -5.10 -17.23 -43.06
N ALA A 14 -4.83 -17.84 -44.23
CA ALA A 14 -5.68 -18.89 -44.76
C ALA A 14 -5.55 -20.17 -43.92
N LYS A 15 -6.68 -20.74 -43.49
CA LYS A 15 -6.70 -21.99 -42.71
C LYS A 15 -6.47 -23.22 -43.59
N PHE A 16 -6.74 -23.12 -44.89
CA PHE A 16 -6.62 -24.22 -45.88
C PHE A 16 -5.91 -23.72 -47.14
N CYS A 17 -5.11 -24.60 -47.73
CA CYS A 17 -4.50 -24.33 -49.03
C CYS A 17 -5.55 -24.32 -50.12
N ALA A 18 -5.63 -23.25 -50.93
CA ALA A 18 -6.61 -23.13 -52.01
C ALA A 18 -6.38 -24.15 -53.11
N LYS A 19 -5.18 -24.73 -53.28
CA LYS A 19 -4.84 -25.66 -54.34
C LYS A 19 -5.04 -27.14 -53.96
N CYS A 20 -4.66 -27.53 -52.73
CA CYS A 20 -4.68 -28.94 -52.32
C CYS A 20 -5.58 -29.22 -51.11
N GLY A 21 -6.28 -28.23 -50.55
CA GLY A 21 -7.17 -28.35 -49.41
C GLY A 21 -6.51 -28.74 -48.10
N SER A 22 -5.17 -28.86 -48.02
CA SER A 22 -4.51 -29.23 -46.79
C SER A 22 -4.58 -28.07 -45.77
N VAL A 23 -4.76 -28.44 -44.52
CA VAL A 23 -4.72 -27.47 -43.40
C VAL A 23 -3.37 -26.78 -43.37
N LEU A 24 -3.36 -25.47 -43.57
CA LEU A 24 -2.20 -24.65 -43.35
C LEU A 24 -2.10 -24.42 -41.85
N SER A 25 -1.17 -25.11 -41.20
CA SER A 25 -0.78 -24.78 -39.82
C SER A 25 -0.34 -23.33 -39.84
N THR A 26 -1.18 -22.42 -39.37
CA THR A 26 -0.73 -21.08 -38.98
C THR A 26 0.31 -21.32 -37.92
N ALA A 27 1.60 -21.25 -38.33
CA ALA A 27 2.67 -21.06 -37.37
C ALA A 27 2.30 -19.78 -36.63
N GLN A 28 1.67 -19.93 -35.48
CA GLN A 28 1.62 -18.85 -34.53
C GLN A 28 3.05 -18.33 -34.41
N PRO A 29 3.29 -17.03 -34.52
CA PRO A 29 4.60 -16.52 -34.16
C PRO A 29 4.87 -17.14 -32.79
N LEU A 30 6.03 -17.77 -32.64
CA LEU A 30 6.62 -18.14 -31.39
C LEU A 30 6.80 -16.82 -30.60
N VAL A 31 5.70 -16.32 -30.04
CA VAL A 31 5.78 -15.67 -28.76
C VAL A 31 6.30 -16.81 -27.90
N GLN A 32 7.63 -16.82 -27.67
CA GLN A 32 8.18 -17.54 -26.56
C GLN A 32 7.27 -17.20 -25.38
N GLN A 33 6.31 -18.09 -25.11
CA GLN A 33 5.82 -18.21 -23.78
C GLN A 33 7.07 -18.54 -22.97
N ILE A 34 7.66 -17.50 -22.41
CA ILE A 34 8.43 -17.65 -21.18
C ILE A 34 7.43 -18.29 -20.27
N THR A 35 7.46 -19.60 -20.24
CA THR A 35 6.82 -20.40 -19.21
C THR A 35 7.63 -20.05 -17.96
N ILE A 36 7.28 -18.91 -17.37
CA ILE A 36 7.59 -18.66 -15.96
C ILE A 36 6.95 -19.84 -15.28
N PRO A 37 7.76 -20.73 -14.64
CA PRO A 37 7.20 -21.90 -14.00
C PRO A 37 6.09 -21.42 -13.08
N ALA A 38 4.88 -21.96 -13.26
CA ALA A 38 3.67 -21.59 -12.51
C ALA A 38 3.81 -21.82 -11.00
N SER A 39 4.95 -22.30 -10.54
CA SER A 39 5.33 -22.46 -9.15
C SER A 39 5.86 -21.21 -8.45
N GLU A 40 6.12 -20.10 -9.17
CA GLU A 40 6.58 -18.85 -8.56
C GLU A 40 5.62 -17.66 -8.72
N VAL A 41 4.51 -17.82 -9.42
CA VAL A 41 3.31 -17.06 -9.11
C VAL A 41 2.72 -17.74 -7.85
N SER A 42 3.56 -17.79 -6.80
CA SER A 42 3.07 -17.98 -5.44
C SER A 42 1.97 -16.96 -5.31
N SER A 43 0.74 -17.46 -5.32
CA SER A 43 -0.47 -16.79 -4.93
C SER A 43 -0.17 -15.81 -3.80
N ALA A 44 0.37 -14.64 -4.12
CA ALA A 44 0.17 -13.45 -3.34
C ALA A 44 -1.35 -13.23 -3.43
N SER A 45 -2.08 -14.15 -2.78
CA SER A 45 -3.48 -13.96 -2.51
C SER A 45 -3.51 -12.54 -1.96
N THR A 46 -4.27 -11.68 -2.59
CA THR A 46 -4.63 -10.38 -2.07
C THR A 46 -5.38 -10.66 -0.76
N GLN A 47 -4.64 -11.11 0.24
CA GLN A 47 -5.19 -11.42 1.55
C GLN A 47 -5.63 -10.10 2.13
N VAL A 48 -6.94 -9.92 2.13
CA VAL A 48 -7.58 -8.77 2.77
C VAL A 48 -7.28 -8.88 4.26
N ARG A 49 -6.30 -8.10 4.74
CA ARG A 49 -5.93 -8.02 6.16
C ARG A 49 -6.12 -6.60 6.65
N PRO A 50 -7.35 -6.16 6.92
CA PRO A 50 -7.65 -4.78 7.30
C PRO A 50 -6.92 -4.38 8.58
N TRP A 51 -6.85 -5.25 9.57
CA TRP A 51 -6.18 -4.99 10.84
C TRP A 51 -4.68 -4.81 10.70
N VAL A 52 -4.01 -5.58 9.82
CA VAL A 52 -2.58 -5.42 9.57
C VAL A 52 -2.29 -4.04 8.95
N ARG A 53 -3.10 -3.61 7.99
CA ARG A 53 -3.00 -2.27 7.38
C ARG A 53 -3.23 -1.16 8.39
N TYR A 54 -4.22 -1.34 9.28
CA TYR A 54 -4.53 -0.40 10.35
C TYR A 54 -3.35 -0.25 11.32
N TRP A 55 -2.84 -1.36 11.87
CA TRP A 55 -1.74 -1.33 12.83
C TRP A 55 -0.43 -0.83 12.24
N ALA A 56 -0.13 -1.17 10.96
CA ALA A 56 1.02 -0.62 10.27
C ALA A 56 0.96 0.92 10.22
N ARG A 57 -0.22 1.45 9.89
CA ARG A 57 -0.41 2.90 9.82
C ARG A 57 -0.39 3.58 11.18
N MET A 58 -1.01 2.97 12.19
CA MET A 58 -0.94 3.48 13.56
C MET A 58 0.50 3.53 14.05
N PHE A 59 1.28 2.46 13.81
CA PHE A 59 2.71 2.45 14.13
C PHE A 59 3.44 3.63 13.50
N ASP A 60 3.23 3.87 12.22
CA ASP A 60 3.86 4.98 11.50
C ASP A 60 3.50 6.34 12.09
N ILE A 61 2.21 6.60 12.33
CA ILE A 61 1.72 7.88 12.86
C ILE A 61 2.24 8.11 14.29
N TYR A 62 2.14 7.11 15.16
CA TYR A 62 2.59 7.26 16.55
C TYR A 62 4.11 7.36 16.66
N SER A 63 4.86 6.64 15.82
CA SER A 63 6.32 6.80 15.77
C SER A 63 6.70 8.21 15.31
N PHE A 64 6.06 8.71 14.27
CA PHE A 64 6.30 10.08 13.79
C PHE A 64 5.90 11.11 14.84
N SER A 65 4.75 10.96 15.49
CA SER A 65 4.30 11.86 16.54
C SER A 65 5.23 11.87 17.75
N LEU A 66 5.76 10.70 18.15
CA LEU A 66 6.71 10.58 19.24
C LEU A 66 8.04 11.30 18.91
N ILE A 67 8.60 11.04 17.73
CA ILE A 67 9.84 11.67 17.27
C ILE A 67 9.65 13.18 17.16
N SER A 68 8.55 13.63 16.56
CA SER A 68 8.23 15.05 16.42
C SER A 68 8.00 15.73 17.78
N GLY A 69 7.30 15.06 18.69
CA GLY A 69 7.05 15.56 20.05
C GLY A 69 8.35 15.73 20.86
N VAL A 70 9.25 14.73 20.80
CA VAL A 70 10.57 14.82 21.45
C VAL A 70 11.40 15.95 20.81
N PHE A 71 11.43 16.02 19.48
CA PHE A 71 12.16 17.08 18.79
C PHE A 71 11.65 18.48 19.16
N LEU A 72 10.33 18.69 19.12
CA LEU A 72 9.72 19.98 19.49
C LEU A 72 9.91 20.28 20.98
N GLY A 73 9.83 19.27 21.86
CA GLY A 73 10.07 19.45 23.29
C GLY A 73 11.47 19.93 23.64
N ILE A 74 12.46 19.54 22.83
CA ILE A 74 13.85 19.98 23.01
C ILE A 74 14.11 21.32 22.33
N SER A 75 13.60 21.52 21.09
CA SER A 75 13.94 22.68 20.26
C SER A 75 13.01 23.88 20.45
N ALA A 76 11.77 23.68 20.85
CA ALA A 76 10.76 24.73 20.98
C ALA A 76 9.74 24.41 22.10
N PRO A 77 10.15 24.30 23.38
CA PRO A 77 9.24 23.95 24.48
C PRO A 77 8.09 24.96 24.63
N ASP A 78 8.37 26.26 24.55
CA ASP A 78 7.34 27.29 24.63
C ASP A 78 6.26 27.19 23.54
N PHE A 79 6.62 26.67 22.37
CA PHE A 79 5.66 26.41 21.30
C PHE A 79 4.70 25.29 21.71
N LEU A 80 5.21 24.20 22.28
CA LEU A 80 4.40 23.08 22.74
C LEU A 80 3.40 23.47 23.84
N GLU A 81 3.87 24.25 24.82
CA GLU A 81 3.03 24.70 25.95
C GLU A 81 1.85 25.58 25.49
N ARG A 82 2.03 26.34 24.42
CA ARG A 82 0.99 27.22 23.87
C ARG A 82 0.00 26.54 22.95
N GLN A 83 0.29 25.30 22.50
CA GLN A 83 -0.56 24.61 21.54
C GLN A 83 -1.66 23.81 22.24
N ASN A 84 -2.83 23.82 21.62
CA ASN A 84 -3.88 22.89 22.00
C ASN A 84 -3.49 21.46 21.54
N GLU A 85 -3.56 20.49 22.45
CA GLU A 85 -3.18 19.10 22.20
C GLU A 85 -3.88 18.50 20.96
N TYR A 86 -5.18 18.81 20.77
CA TYR A 86 -5.94 18.34 19.61
C TYR A 86 -5.47 18.98 18.31
N ALA A 87 -5.21 20.29 18.35
CA ALA A 87 -4.71 21.03 17.18
C ALA A 87 -3.33 20.51 16.77
N LEU A 88 -2.44 20.31 17.73
CA LEU A 88 -1.11 19.73 17.51
C LEU A 88 -1.22 18.31 16.92
N GLY A 89 -2.09 17.46 17.47
CA GLY A 89 -2.33 16.12 16.96
C GLY A 89 -2.82 16.13 15.50
N MET A 90 -3.77 17.01 15.17
CA MET A 90 -4.26 17.17 13.79
C MET A 90 -3.16 17.64 12.84
N MET A 91 -2.34 18.60 13.27
CA MET A 91 -1.18 19.07 12.50
C MET A 91 -0.18 17.95 12.22
N LEU A 92 0.13 17.13 13.22
CA LEU A 92 1.07 16.00 13.06
C LEU A 92 0.51 14.93 12.11
N VAL A 93 -0.77 14.59 12.22
CA VAL A 93 -1.42 13.65 11.29
C VAL A 93 -1.44 14.21 9.86
N PHE A 94 -1.62 15.52 9.69
CA PHE A 94 -1.54 16.16 8.38
C PHE A 94 -0.10 16.21 7.86
N ALA A 95 0.88 16.55 8.71
CA ALA A 95 2.30 16.52 8.34
C ALA A 95 2.76 15.13 7.91
N TRP A 96 2.23 14.09 8.57
CA TRP A 96 2.49 12.70 8.20
C TRP A 96 2.15 12.39 6.74
N VAL A 97 1.14 13.03 6.14
CA VAL A 97 0.77 12.84 4.72
C VAL A 97 1.96 13.07 3.80
N PHE A 98 2.72 14.15 4.05
CA PHE A 98 3.89 14.50 3.24
C PHE A 98 5.06 13.55 3.51
N VAL A 99 5.27 13.17 4.76
CA VAL A 99 6.31 12.22 5.15
C VAL A 99 6.02 10.84 4.56
N GLU A 100 4.76 10.36 4.63
CA GLU A 100 4.35 9.11 3.99
C GLU A 100 4.61 9.15 2.48
N ALA A 101 4.27 10.26 1.81
CA ALA A 101 4.49 10.42 0.38
C ALA A 101 5.99 10.37 0.02
N LEU A 102 6.84 11.03 0.79
CA LEU A 102 8.30 10.99 0.64
C LEU A 102 8.84 9.57 0.84
N LEU A 103 8.44 8.89 1.91
CA LEU A 103 8.89 7.52 2.19
C LEU A 103 8.43 6.54 1.10
N LEU A 104 7.19 6.65 0.63
CA LEU A 104 6.67 5.79 -0.44
C LEU A 104 7.35 6.04 -1.77
N SER A 105 7.67 7.28 -2.12
CA SER A 105 8.37 7.59 -3.38
C SER A 105 9.85 7.20 -3.35
N SER A 106 10.50 7.30 -2.19
CA SER A 106 11.94 7.01 -2.06
C SER A 106 12.23 5.54 -1.78
N PHE A 107 11.46 4.93 -0.86
CA PHE A 107 11.71 3.58 -0.35
C PHE A 107 10.63 2.57 -0.72
N GLN A 108 9.54 2.99 -1.39
CA GLN A 108 8.37 2.18 -1.73
C GLN A 108 7.68 1.54 -0.51
N THR A 109 8.02 1.97 0.70
CA THR A 109 7.50 1.45 1.97
C THR A 109 7.56 2.50 3.07
N THR A 110 6.91 2.22 4.22
CA THR A 110 7.05 2.99 5.46
C THR A 110 7.51 2.06 6.58
N PRO A 111 8.06 2.56 7.69
CA PRO A 111 8.52 1.73 8.80
C PRO A 111 7.48 0.71 9.29
N GLY A 112 6.24 1.13 9.50
CA GLY A 112 5.17 0.23 9.95
C GLY A 112 4.77 -0.80 8.89
N LYS A 113 4.74 -0.41 7.60
CA LYS A 113 4.48 -1.34 6.49
C LYS A 113 5.60 -2.36 6.35
N TRP A 114 6.84 -1.93 6.46
CA TRP A 114 8.00 -2.82 6.47
C TRP A 114 7.98 -3.78 7.67
N LEU A 115 7.65 -3.27 8.86
CA LEU A 115 7.57 -4.07 10.09
C LEU A 115 6.49 -5.16 9.96
N LEU A 116 5.31 -4.81 9.46
CA LEU A 116 4.16 -5.71 9.30
C LEU A 116 4.07 -6.36 7.90
N LYS A 117 5.17 -6.35 7.15
CA LYS A 117 5.28 -7.02 5.85
C LYS A 117 4.12 -6.71 4.89
N THR A 118 3.80 -5.43 4.79
CA THR A 118 2.79 -4.91 3.87
C THR A 118 3.49 -4.27 2.68
N ASN A 119 3.39 -4.90 1.52
CA ASN A 119 4.02 -4.43 0.30
C ASN A 119 3.00 -3.64 -0.53
N ILE A 120 3.46 -2.53 -1.09
CA ILE A 120 2.68 -1.65 -1.97
C ILE A 120 3.32 -1.70 -3.35
N ALA A 121 2.51 -1.97 -4.37
CA ALA A 121 2.94 -1.95 -5.76
C ALA A 121 1.87 -1.31 -6.64
N LEU A 122 2.27 -0.69 -7.75
CA LEU A 122 1.34 -0.28 -8.77
C LEU A 122 0.93 -1.47 -9.64
N THR A 123 -0.28 -1.44 -10.16
CA THR A 123 -0.75 -2.42 -11.17
C THR A 123 0.10 -2.43 -12.42
N SER A 124 0.78 -1.30 -12.73
CA SER A 124 1.72 -1.18 -13.85
C SER A 124 3.08 -1.83 -13.57
N GLY A 125 3.37 -2.24 -12.32
CA GLY A 125 4.69 -2.74 -11.91
C GLY A 125 5.76 -1.66 -11.76
N SER A 126 5.44 -0.39 -12.05
CA SER A 126 6.37 0.74 -11.85
C SER A 126 6.42 1.16 -10.38
N PRO A 127 7.52 1.80 -9.92
CA PRO A 127 7.59 2.39 -8.59
C PRO A 127 6.60 3.55 -8.45
N ILE A 128 6.08 3.73 -7.23
CA ILE A 128 5.16 4.84 -6.94
C ILE A 128 5.93 6.15 -6.95
N GLY A 129 5.52 7.09 -7.81
CA GLY A 129 6.07 8.44 -7.85
C GLY A 129 5.54 9.33 -6.72
N PHE A 130 6.26 10.42 -6.40
CA PHE A 130 5.89 11.32 -5.30
C PHE A 130 4.48 11.92 -5.45
N SER A 131 4.10 12.39 -6.62
CA SER A 131 2.77 12.98 -6.87
C SER A 131 1.65 11.97 -6.60
N GLN A 132 1.82 10.73 -7.07
CA GLN A 132 0.85 9.66 -6.87
C GLN A 132 0.79 9.21 -5.40
N ALA A 133 1.95 9.10 -4.73
CA ALA A 133 2.03 8.82 -3.31
C ALA A 133 1.33 9.91 -2.49
N LEU A 134 1.56 11.18 -2.81
CA LEU A 134 0.94 12.33 -2.14
C LEU A 134 -0.58 12.33 -2.33
N THR A 135 -1.06 12.19 -3.56
CA THR A 135 -2.50 12.11 -3.85
C THR A 135 -3.16 10.97 -3.08
N ARG A 136 -2.51 9.81 -3.05
CA ARG A 136 -2.98 8.65 -2.27
C ARG A 136 -3.03 8.97 -0.78
N SER A 137 -1.97 9.53 -0.20
CA SER A 137 -1.90 9.84 1.23
C SER A 137 -2.90 10.92 1.63
N LEU A 138 -3.15 11.92 0.78
CA LEU A 138 -4.22 12.90 0.96
C LEU A 138 -5.61 12.26 0.95
N LYS A 139 -5.88 11.36 0.00
CA LYS A 139 -7.15 10.60 -0.04
C LYS A 139 -7.34 9.75 1.20
N VAL A 140 -6.27 9.15 1.72
CA VAL A 140 -6.31 8.40 2.97
C VAL A 140 -6.60 9.31 4.16
N TRP A 141 -5.94 10.47 4.25
CA TRP A 141 -6.18 11.44 5.30
C TRP A 141 -7.65 11.92 5.30
N TRP A 142 -8.18 12.21 4.11
CA TRP A 142 -9.57 12.65 3.96
C TRP A 142 -10.59 11.53 4.20
N ARG A 143 -10.46 10.41 3.45
CA ARG A 143 -11.46 9.32 3.43
C ARG A 143 -11.20 8.22 4.45
N GLY A 144 -10.00 8.16 5.05
CA GLY A 144 -9.61 7.16 6.03
C GLY A 144 -9.58 7.68 7.47
N PHE A 145 -9.10 8.91 7.66
CA PHE A 145 -8.99 9.55 8.97
C PHE A 145 -10.01 10.65 9.22
N GLY A 146 -10.92 10.94 8.27
CA GLY A 146 -11.94 11.96 8.45
C GLY A 146 -11.34 13.30 8.87
N THR A 147 -10.20 13.70 8.29
CA THR A 147 -9.45 14.92 8.60
C THR A 147 -8.93 15.03 10.04
N GLY A 148 -8.96 13.95 10.81
CA GLY A 148 -8.54 13.92 12.21
C GLY A 148 -9.65 14.18 13.24
N PHE A 149 -10.88 14.43 12.81
CA PHE A 149 -12.01 14.53 13.72
C PHE A 149 -12.43 13.15 14.23
N PRO A 150 -12.52 12.89 15.57
CA PRO A 150 -12.72 11.56 16.11
C PRO A 150 -13.98 10.84 15.59
N ILE A 151 -15.12 11.53 15.52
CA ILE A 151 -16.38 10.94 15.02
C ILE A 151 -16.28 10.66 13.52
N ALA A 152 -15.75 11.60 12.74
CA ALA A 152 -15.56 11.43 11.30
C ALA A 152 -14.56 10.30 11.01
N ALA A 153 -13.47 10.20 11.78
CA ALA A 153 -12.49 9.13 11.68
C ALA A 153 -13.11 7.76 11.93
N LEU A 154 -13.97 7.62 12.95
CA LEU A 154 -14.66 6.38 13.24
C LEU A 154 -15.56 5.96 12.05
N ILE A 155 -16.38 6.88 11.54
CA ILE A 155 -17.30 6.60 10.42
C ILE A 155 -16.52 6.23 9.16
N THR A 156 -15.50 7.03 8.80
CA THR A 156 -14.71 6.76 7.59
C THR A 156 -13.94 5.45 7.69
N MET A 157 -13.45 5.10 8.88
CA MET A 157 -12.76 3.84 9.13
C MET A 157 -13.69 2.62 9.01
N LEU A 158 -14.92 2.71 9.54
CA LEU A 158 -15.92 1.66 9.37
C LEU A 158 -16.31 1.47 7.91
N VAL A 159 -16.51 2.55 7.16
CA VAL A 159 -16.79 2.51 5.72
C VAL A 159 -15.61 1.91 4.95
N ALA A 160 -14.39 2.32 5.26
CA ALA A 160 -13.19 1.79 4.63
C ALA A 160 -12.99 0.29 4.93
N HIS A 161 -13.22 -0.14 6.17
CA HIS A 161 -13.19 -1.54 6.56
C HIS A 161 -14.22 -2.35 5.79
N GLY A 162 -15.47 -1.89 5.72
CA GLY A 162 -16.54 -2.56 4.97
C GLY A 162 -16.26 -2.67 3.48
N ARG A 163 -15.68 -1.63 2.86
CA ARG A 163 -15.26 -1.67 1.44
C ARG A 163 -14.11 -2.64 1.22
N LEU A 164 -13.12 -2.61 2.09
CA LEU A 164 -11.96 -3.50 1.99
C LEU A 164 -12.35 -4.96 2.15
N THR A 165 -13.25 -5.28 3.07
CA THR A 165 -13.73 -6.67 3.28
C THR A 165 -14.64 -7.16 2.17
N LYS A 166 -15.50 -6.30 1.59
CA LYS A 166 -16.42 -6.66 0.51
C LYS A 166 -15.74 -6.70 -0.86
N ASN A 167 -14.91 -5.70 -1.18
CA ASN A 167 -14.35 -5.50 -2.52
C ASN A 167 -12.87 -5.89 -2.63
N GLY A 168 -12.22 -6.28 -1.53
CA GLY A 168 -10.79 -6.61 -1.51
C GLY A 168 -9.84 -5.41 -1.65
N ILE A 169 -10.37 -4.20 -1.93
CA ILE A 169 -9.59 -2.99 -2.20
C ILE A 169 -10.27 -1.76 -1.59
N THR A 170 -9.47 -0.82 -1.11
CA THR A 170 -9.99 0.47 -0.64
C THR A 170 -10.23 1.43 -1.80
N SER A 171 -11.05 2.47 -1.59
CA SER A 171 -11.36 3.43 -2.65
C SER A 171 -10.14 4.19 -3.14
N TRP A 172 -9.25 4.60 -2.25
CA TRP A 172 -8.03 5.33 -2.59
C TRP A 172 -6.98 4.45 -3.28
N ASP A 173 -6.86 3.17 -2.92
CA ASP A 173 -5.97 2.23 -3.60
C ASP A 173 -6.47 1.92 -5.01
N LYS A 174 -7.80 1.81 -5.19
CA LYS A 174 -8.42 1.63 -6.50
C LYS A 174 -8.22 2.85 -7.41
N ASP A 175 -8.44 4.06 -6.87
CA ASP A 175 -8.32 5.32 -7.62
C ASP A 175 -6.88 5.55 -8.14
N GLU A 176 -5.87 5.05 -7.44
CA GLU A 176 -4.45 5.22 -7.78
C GLU A 176 -3.84 3.96 -8.44
N GLY A 177 -4.63 2.92 -8.70
CA GLY A 177 -4.14 1.67 -9.27
C GLY A 177 -3.10 0.97 -8.39
N VAL A 178 -3.25 1.05 -7.07
CA VAL A 178 -2.33 0.47 -6.10
C VAL A 178 -2.83 -0.89 -5.64
N LEU A 179 -1.94 -1.87 -5.70
CA LEU A 179 -2.15 -3.21 -5.14
C LEU A 179 -1.38 -3.33 -3.82
N ILE A 180 -2.03 -3.90 -2.82
CA ILE A 180 -1.40 -4.17 -1.53
C ILE A 180 -1.39 -5.67 -1.29
N SER A 181 -0.21 -6.21 -1.08
CA SER A 181 0.02 -7.60 -0.72
C SER A 181 0.57 -7.71 0.70
N HIS A 182 0.32 -8.85 1.33
CA HIS A 182 0.78 -9.14 2.69
C HIS A 182 1.55 -10.46 2.68
N GLU A 183 2.73 -10.43 3.24
CA GLU A 183 3.50 -11.65 3.53
C GLU A 183 3.15 -12.22 4.91
N LYS A 184 3.66 -13.41 5.22
CA LYS A 184 3.53 -13.99 6.56
C LYS A 184 4.36 -13.14 7.55
N ILE A 185 3.69 -12.69 8.61
CA ILE A 185 4.33 -11.91 9.68
C ILE A 185 4.85 -12.90 10.72
N GLY A 186 6.16 -12.86 10.99
CA GLY A 186 6.75 -13.66 12.06
C GLY A 186 6.39 -13.13 13.45
N VAL A 187 6.33 -14.02 14.43
CA VAL A 187 6.03 -13.68 15.84
C VAL A 187 6.89 -12.52 16.39
N PRO A 188 8.22 -12.45 16.12
CA PRO A 188 9.04 -11.35 16.62
C PRO A 188 8.56 -9.95 16.18
N ARG A 189 8.04 -9.83 14.96
CA ARG A 189 7.54 -8.55 14.42
C ARG A 189 6.23 -8.12 15.08
N VAL A 190 5.36 -9.09 15.37
CA VAL A 190 4.13 -8.84 16.13
C VAL A 190 4.47 -8.38 17.54
N LEU A 191 5.38 -9.09 18.22
CA LEU A 191 5.85 -8.72 19.56
C LEU A 191 6.49 -7.32 19.58
N ALA A 192 7.33 -7.00 18.60
CA ALA A 192 7.93 -5.66 18.47
C ALA A 192 6.85 -4.57 18.30
N THR A 193 5.81 -4.83 17.50
CA THR A 193 4.70 -3.89 17.34
C THR A 193 3.94 -3.69 18.64
N VAL A 194 3.61 -4.77 19.35
CA VAL A 194 2.91 -4.71 20.64
C VAL A 194 3.76 -3.98 21.69
N ALA A 195 5.06 -4.33 21.78
CA ALA A 195 6.01 -3.70 22.71
C ALA A 195 6.11 -2.18 22.45
N PHE A 196 6.13 -1.76 21.19
CA PHE A 196 6.12 -0.35 20.83
C PHE A 196 4.88 0.38 21.38
N PHE A 197 3.68 -0.18 21.18
CA PHE A 197 2.46 0.46 21.67
C PHE A 197 2.36 0.48 23.18
N VAL A 198 2.80 -0.57 23.86
CA VAL A 198 2.88 -0.61 25.33
C VAL A 198 3.84 0.48 25.83
N LEU A 199 5.04 0.56 25.25
CA LEU A 199 6.04 1.58 25.61
C LEU A 199 5.49 3.01 25.34
N PHE A 200 4.85 3.21 24.20
CA PHE A 200 4.21 4.48 23.85
C PHE A 200 3.19 4.92 24.92
N LEU A 201 2.29 4.00 25.32
CA LEU A 201 1.30 4.28 26.36
C LEU A 201 1.95 4.60 27.70
N VAL A 202 3.02 3.90 28.07
CA VAL A 202 3.78 4.18 29.30
C VAL A 202 4.39 5.57 29.26
N ILE A 203 5.04 5.94 28.15
CA ILE A 203 5.66 7.28 28.00
C ILE A 203 4.60 8.39 28.12
N VAL A 204 3.46 8.23 27.42
CA VAL A 204 2.36 9.21 27.48
C VAL A 204 1.77 9.26 28.90
N GLY A 205 1.62 8.12 29.57
CA GLY A 205 1.13 8.05 30.94
C GLY A 205 2.03 8.77 31.94
N ILE A 206 3.35 8.54 31.85
CA ILE A 206 4.34 9.23 32.71
C ILE A 206 4.33 10.75 32.42
N GLY A 207 4.30 11.15 31.15
CA GLY A 207 4.25 12.57 30.79
C GLY A 207 3.03 13.29 31.35
N LYS A 208 1.85 12.64 31.34
CA LYS A 208 0.64 13.22 31.95
C LYS A 208 0.71 13.30 33.47
N SER A 209 1.28 12.28 34.12
CA SER A 209 1.41 12.29 35.59
C SER A 209 2.41 13.33 36.09
N ALA A 210 3.44 13.66 35.28
CA ALA A 210 4.42 14.67 35.63
C ALA A 210 3.88 16.12 35.50
N ASN A 211 2.81 16.32 34.73
CA ASN A 211 2.18 17.62 34.48
C ASN A 211 0.85 17.81 35.24
N ALA A 212 0.43 16.83 36.05
CA ALA A 212 -0.76 16.88 36.91
C ALA A 212 -0.37 17.30 38.33
#